data_1595dbc27ad929e5aaebcff917a388d8
#
_entry.id   1595dbc27ad929e5aaebcff917a388d8
#
_cell.length_a   1.000
_cell.length_b   1.000
_cell.length_c   1.000
_cell.angle_alpha   90.00
_cell.angle_beta   90.00
_cell.angle_gamma   90.00
#
_symmetry.space_group_name_H-M   'P 1'
#
loop_
_entity.id
_entity.type
_entity.pdbx_description
1 polymer ?
#
loop_
_entity_poly.entity_id
_entity_poly.type
_entity_poly.pdbx_seq_one_letter_code
_entity_poly.pdbx_strand_id
1 'polypeptide(L)'
;MSKKVGMISLGCPKNQVDGEIMLSKLADNGFEITNDVDGADVVIVNTCGFIEDAKKEAIENILDMVELKKEGVIRKIVVTGCLAERYRDEVLSEIPEVDAVVGIGSNSDICEVCEKVCSGEENIKTFGEKTCLPLDGKRMLTTPSYYAYIKIGEGCSNNCTYCAIPSIRGKYRSRTPESILEEAKTLADGGVKELIVVAQDTTRYGEDLFGKCALPALLTSLSKIEGLEWIRVLYLYPERLSDEIIDTFANNDKIVNYMDIPIQHCNSDILRRMNRRGSKEELTALITKIREKIPDVVLRTTLITGFPGETEEQFSELSEFVKEMKFDRLGCFAYSQEEGTPAAEFPDQVDEEIRKKRGEIIMEQQYNIFEKLNHDNIGKTMRCVVEGYDGYTDSYYGRTWRDAPDIDGSVSFTCGYELNEGDFVDVEIFDVNEYDLIGEVI
;
A
#
# COMPACT_ATOMS: atom_id res chain seq x y z
N MET A 1 4.47 -35.21 12.19
CA MET A 1 4.42 -34.54 10.88
C MET A 1 4.37 -33.06 11.18
N SER A 2 5.10 -32.23 10.42
CA SER A 2 4.96 -30.78 10.54
C SER A 2 3.54 -30.38 10.15
N LYS A 3 2.99 -29.38 10.83
CA LYS A 3 1.66 -28.84 10.52
C LYS A 3 1.81 -27.87 9.36
N LYS A 4 0.92 -27.96 8.35
CA LYS A 4 0.93 -27.08 7.18
C LYS A 4 0.09 -25.83 7.44
N VAL A 5 0.65 -24.66 7.15
CA VAL A 5 -0.01 -23.37 7.28
C VAL A 5 0.04 -22.63 5.95
N GLY A 6 -1.14 -22.27 5.45
CA GLY A 6 -1.30 -21.31 4.34
C GLY A 6 -1.70 -19.92 4.84
N MET A 7 -1.40 -18.89 4.08
CA MET A 7 -1.84 -17.52 4.39
C MET A 7 -2.39 -16.82 3.15
N ILE A 8 -3.58 -16.25 3.31
CA ILE A 8 -4.17 -15.31 2.36
C ILE A 8 -3.96 -13.90 2.94
N SER A 9 -3.17 -13.06 2.28
CA SER A 9 -2.89 -11.71 2.75
C SER A 9 -3.59 -10.69 1.87
N LEU A 10 -4.51 -9.93 2.45
CA LEU A 10 -5.34 -8.95 1.78
C LEU A 10 -4.94 -7.52 2.16
N GLY A 11 -5.28 -6.57 1.29
CA GLY A 11 -5.18 -5.15 1.57
C GLY A 11 -3.82 -4.54 1.23
N CYS A 12 -3.26 -3.72 2.11
CA CYS A 12 -2.16 -2.83 1.77
C CYS A 12 -0.76 -3.42 2.08
N PRO A 13 0.31 -2.84 1.50
CA PRO A 13 1.70 -3.28 1.76
C PRO A 13 2.10 -3.35 3.24
N LYS A 14 1.51 -2.50 4.11
CA LYS A 14 1.79 -2.58 5.57
C LYS A 14 1.25 -3.85 6.19
N ASN A 15 0.07 -4.29 5.75
CA ASN A 15 -0.53 -5.56 6.19
C ASN A 15 0.22 -6.77 5.65
N GLN A 16 0.73 -6.67 4.42
CA GLN A 16 1.59 -7.68 3.82
C GLN A 16 2.88 -7.89 4.62
N VAL A 17 3.58 -6.80 4.99
CA VAL A 17 4.78 -6.88 5.86
C VAL A 17 4.47 -7.55 7.20
N ASP A 18 3.31 -7.26 7.80
CA ASP A 18 2.87 -7.92 9.03
C ASP A 18 2.67 -9.44 8.81
N GLY A 19 2.08 -9.84 7.67
CA GLY A 19 1.92 -11.24 7.26
C GLY A 19 3.26 -11.96 7.08
N GLU A 20 4.21 -11.35 6.41
CA GLU A 20 5.54 -11.91 6.16
C GLU A 20 6.34 -12.14 7.47
N ILE A 21 6.18 -11.26 8.46
CA ILE A 21 6.75 -11.45 9.80
C ILE A 21 6.10 -12.67 10.49
N MET A 22 4.78 -12.80 10.39
CA MET A 22 4.06 -13.96 10.95
C MET A 22 4.46 -15.26 10.27
N LEU A 23 4.58 -15.29 8.95
CA LEU A 23 5.04 -16.47 8.19
C LEU A 23 6.44 -16.91 8.61
N SER A 24 7.38 -15.97 8.75
CA SER A 24 8.74 -16.28 9.22
C SER A 24 8.73 -16.87 10.63
N LYS A 25 7.92 -16.33 11.56
CA LYS A 25 7.77 -16.87 12.92
C LYS A 25 7.22 -18.29 12.91
N LEU A 26 6.21 -18.57 12.10
CA LEU A 26 5.62 -19.91 11.96
C LEU A 26 6.65 -20.90 11.44
N ALA A 27 7.41 -20.54 10.40
CA ALA A 27 8.47 -21.39 9.85
C ALA A 27 9.56 -21.68 10.89
N ASP A 28 10.02 -20.65 11.61
CA ASP A 28 11.04 -20.79 12.67
C ASP A 28 10.54 -21.66 13.86
N ASN A 29 9.21 -21.79 14.04
CA ASN A 29 8.57 -22.67 15.05
C ASN A 29 8.14 -24.05 14.50
N GLY A 30 8.62 -24.42 13.32
CA GLY A 30 8.47 -25.78 12.76
C GLY A 30 7.17 -26.03 12.01
N PHE A 31 6.41 -24.99 11.67
CA PHE A 31 5.30 -25.11 10.72
C PHE A 31 5.84 -25.16 9.29
N GLU A 32 5.21 -25.95 8.44
CA GLU A 32 5.47 -25.98 7.01
C GLU A 32 4.60 -24.93 6.32
N ILE A 33 5.24 -23.92 5.73
CA ILE A 33 4.52 -22.85 5.01
C ILE A 33 4.20 -23.35 3.60
N THR A 34 2.96 -23.18 3.17
CA THR A 34 2.49 -23.56 1.83
C THR A 34 1.78 -22.40 1.13
N ASN A 35 1.99 -22.28 -0.17
CA ASN A 35 1.25 -21.36 -1.05
C ASN A 35 -0.08 -21.98 -1.54
N ASP A 36 -0.21 -23.30 -1.43
CA ASP A 36 -1.42 -24.02 -1.75
C ASP A 36 -2.18 -24.30 -0.45
N VAL A 37 -3.40 -23.79 -0.34
CA VAL A 37 -4.24 -24.02 0.84
C VAL A 37 -4.80 -25.43 0.91
N ASP A 38 -4.79 -26.17 -0.21
CA ASP A 38 -5.28 -27.56 -0.25
C ASP A 38 -4.47 -28.46 0.68
N GLY A 39 -5.17 -29.08 1.62
CA GLY A 39 -4.55 -29.93 2.62
C GLY A 39 -3.85 -29.19 3.76
N ALA A 40 -4.04 -27.88 3.88
CA ALA A 40 -3.51 -27.11 5.00
C ALA A 40 -4.18 -27.49 6.32
N ASP A 41 -3.38 -27.60 7.38
CA ASP A 41 -3.90 -27.81 8.74
C ASP A 41 -4.50 -26.50 9.28
N VAL A 42 -3.92 -25.33 8.91
CA VAL A 42 -4.44 -24.00 9.25
C VAL A 42 -4.32 -23.08 8.04
N VAL A 43 -5.38 -22.35 7.75
CA VAL A 43 -5.33 -21.19 6.83
C VAL A 43 -5.50 -19.92 7.64
N ILE A 44 -4.55 -19.00 7.48
CA ILE A 44 -4.59 -17.66 8.10
C ILE A 44 -5.11 -16.69 7.04
N VAL A 45 -6.20 -15.98 7.34
CA VAL A 45 -6.70 -14.89 6.52
C VAL A 45 -6.28 -13.57 7.18
N ASN A 46 -5.27 -12.92 6.61
CA ASN A 46 -4.76 -11.62 7.06
C ASN A 46 -5.54 -10.52 6.36
N THR A 47 -6.48 -9.91 7.06
CA THR A 47 -7.59 -9.12 6.51
C THR A 47 -7.32 -7.62 6.45
N CYS A 48 -7.96 -6.94 5.49
CA CYS A 48 -8.13 -5.49 5.47
C CYS A 48 -9.49 -5.10 6.05
N GLY A 49 -9.55 -3.97 6.76
CA GLY A 49 -10.79 -3.46 7.37
C GLY A 49 -10.88 -1.94 7.29
N PHE A 50 -10.26 -1.34 6.23
CA PHE A 50 -10.12 0.11 6.14
C PHE A 50 -11.35 0.78 5.52
N ILE A 51 -11.84 0.27 4.40
CA ILE A 51 -13.02 0.78 3.68
C ILE A 51 -13.99 -0.38 3.37
N GLU A 52 -15.23 -0.04 3.04
CA GLU A 52 -16.31 -1.01 2.82
C GLU A 52 -15.95 -2.10 1.81
N ASP A 53 -15.37 -1.73 0.65
CA ASP A 53 -15.02 -2.70 -0.38
C ASP A 53 -13.94 -3.69 0.10
N ALA A 54 -12.92 -3.19 0.83
CA ALA A 54 -11.90 -4.07 1.41
C ALA A 54 -12.46 -4.96 2.54
N LYS A 55 -13.51 -4.53 3.25
CA LYS A 55 -14.22 -5.38 4.21
C LYS A 55 -14.99 -6.48 3.50
N LYS A 56 -15.68 -6.17 2.40
CA LYS A 56 -16.40 -7.16 1.59
C LYS A 56 -15.45 -8.21 1.04
N GLU A 57 -14.35 -7.79 0.42
CA GLU A 57 -13.30 -8.69 -0.06
C GLU A 57 -12.78 -9.61 1.06
N ALA A 58 -12.50 -9.06 2.24
CA ALA A 58 -12.03 -9.84 3.38
C ALA A 58 -13.06 -10.87 3.85
N ILE A 59 -14.34 -10.47 3.93
CA ILE A 59 -15.44 -11.38 4.33
C ILE A 59 -15.65 -12.48 3.28
N GLU A 60 -15.63 -12.14 1.99
CA GLU A 60 -15.74 -13.12 0.89
C GLU A 60 -14.63 -14.16 0.98
N ASN A 61 -13.38 -13.74 1.14
CA ASN A 61 -12.26 -14.68 1.32
C ASN A 61 -12.38 -15.55 2.57
N ILE A 62 -12.90 -15.02 3.69
CA ILE A 62 -13.17 -15.83 4.87
C ILE A 62 -14.25 -16.88 4.57
N LEU A 63 -15.33 -16.51 3.88
CA LEU A 63 -16.41 -17.41 3.52
C LEU A 63 -15.96 -18.50 2.54
N ASP A 64 -15.09 -18.20 1.58
CA ASP A 64 -14.48 -19.19 0.70
C ASP A 64 -13.69 -20.22 1.50
N MET A 65 -12.93 -19.78 2.51
CA MET A 65 -12.22 -20.72 3.41
C MET A 65 -13.17 -21.53 4.27
N VAL A 66 -14.32 -20.98 4.65
CA VAL A 66 -15.38 -21.74 5.37
C VAL A 66 -15.92 -22.85 4.48
N GLU A 67 -16.17 -22.60 3.20
CA GLU A 67 -16.64 -23.66 2.29
C GLU A 67 -15.56 -24.76 2.11
N LEU A 68 -14.29 -24.40 1.90
CA LEU A 68 -13.19 -25.37 1.84
C LEU A 68 -13.05 -26.18 3.14
N LYS A 69 -13.31 -25.57 4.29
CA LYS A 69 -13.33 -26.28 5.57
C LYS A 69 -14.50 -27.28 5.67
N LYS A 70 -15.71 -26.91 5.21
CA LYS A 70 -16.87 -27.81 5.17
C LYS A 70 -16.65 -28.99 4.23
N GLU A 71 -15.96 -28.78 3.12
CA GLU A 71 -15.57 -29.81 2.16
C GLU A 71 -14.43 -30.70 2.67
N GLY A 72 -13.78 -30.32 3.77
CA GLY A 72 -12.66 -31.05 4.35
C GLY A 72 -11.34 -30.88 3.63
N VAL A 73 -11.24 -29.87 2.77
CA VAL A 73 -10.02 -29.50 2.05
C VAL A 73 -9.01 -28.86 3.01
N ILE A 74 -9.47 -27.97 3.88
CA ILE A 74 -8.68 -27.36 4.95
C ILE A 74 -9.27 -27.74 6.32
N ARG A 75 -8.49 -27.60 7.40
CA ARG A 75 -8.96 -28.04 8.72
C ARG A 75 -9.37 -26.90 9.63
N LYS A 76 -8.58 -25.82 9.68
CA LYS A 76 -8.73 -24.72 10.64
C LYS A 76 -8.56 -23.36 9.96
N ILE A 77 -9.32 -22.36 10.44
CA ILE A 77 -9.29 -20.99 9.95
C ILE A 77 -8.92 -20.04 11.08
N VAL A 78 -7.89 -19.24 10.86
CA VAL A 78 -7.47 -18.15 11.76
C VAL A 78 -7.62 -16.82 11.03
N VAL A 79 -8.37 -15.88 11.59
CA VAL A 79 -8.56 -14.55 11.01
C VAL A 79 -7.72 -13.53 11.78
N THR A 80 -6.92 -12.74 11.08
CA THR A 80 -6.10 -11.65 11.65
C THR A 80 -6.16 -10.40 10.79
N GLY A 81 -5.42 -9.36 11.16
CA GLY A 81 -5.30 -8.12 10.41
C GLY A 81 -6.27 -7.02 10.85
N CYS A 82 -6.47 -6.04 9.97
CA CYS A 82 -7.22 -4.82 10.31
C CYS A 82 -8.70 -5.06 10.59
N LEU A 83 -9.36 -5.96 9.84
CA LEU A 83 -10.76 -6.31 10.08
C LEU A 83 -10.91 -7.05 11.41
N ALA A 84 -10.05 -8.03 11.67
CA ALA A 84 -10.01 -8.75 12.94
C ALA A 84 -9.83 -7.80 14.15
N GLU A 85 -8.95 -6.79 14.05
CA GLU A 85 -8.75 -5.79 15.10
C GLU A 85 -9.96 -4.88 15.25
N ARG A 86 -10.64 -4.52 14.17
CA ARG A 86 -11.76 -3.57 14.18
C ARG A 86 -13.05 -4.19 14.74
N TYR A 87 -13.34 -5.43 14.33
CA TYR A 87 -14.61 -6.12 14.62
C TYR A 87 -14.51 -7.22 15.67
N ARG A 88 -13.30 -7.64 16.03
CA ARG A 88 -13.03 -8.52 17.19
C ARG A 88 -14.03 -9.66 17.37
N ASP A 89 -14.90 -9.54 18.40
CA ASP A 89 -15.87 -10.55 18.77
C ASP A 89 -16.94 -10.78 17.70
N GLU A 90 -17.26 -9.78 16.88
CA GLU A 90 -18.28 -9.88 15.85
C GLU A 90 -17.90 -10.91 14.77
N VAL A 91 -16.61 -11.03 14.43
CA VAL A 91 -16.14 -12.01 13.43
C VAL A 91 -16.54 -13.43 13.82
N LEU A 92 -16.35 -13.82 15.09
CA LEU A 92 -16.72 -15.16 15.55
C LEU A 92 -18.22 -15.33 15.79
N SER A 93 -18.94 -14.24 16.09
CA SER A 93 -20.40 -14.33 16.27
C SER A 93 -21.14 -14.47 14.95
N GLU A 94 -20.64 -13.81 13.89
CA GLU A 94 -21.25 -13.84 12.56
C GLU A 94 -20.76 -15.03 11.71
N ILE A 95 -19.52 -15.48 11.91
CA ILE A 95 -18.89 -16.59 11.18
C ILE A 95 -18.35 -17.61 12.20
N PRO A 96 -19.20 -18.44 12.80
CA PRO A 96 -18.81 -19.37 13.87
C PRO A 96 -17.89 -20.52 13.40
N GLU A 97 -17.74 -20.72 12.10
CA GLU A 97 -16.79 -21.67 11.51
C GLU A 97 -15.33 -21.25 11.62
N VAL A 98 -15.05 -19.97 11.91
CA VAL A 98 -13.70 -19.47 12.20
C VAL A 98 -13.24 -20.01 13.56
N ASP A 99 -12.04 -20.60 13.62
CA ASP A 99 -11.51 -21.23 14.84
C ASP A 99 -10.84 -20.23 15.78
N ALA A 100 -10.21 -19.18 15.23
CA ALA A 100 -9.55 -18.15 16.01
C ALA A 100 -9.59 -16.77 15.35
N VAL A 101 -9.67 -15.72 16.18
CA VAL A 101 -9.50 -14.31 15.76
C VAL A 101 -8.35 -13.69 16.55
N VAL A 102 -7.39 -13.11 15.82
CA VAL A 102 -6.17 -12.52 16.36
C VAL A 102 -6.11 -11.05 16.00
N GLY A 103 -6.18 -10.16 16.99
CA GLY A 103 -5.96 -8.73 16.77
C GLY A 103 -4.50 -8.42 16.43
N ILE A 104 -4.26 -7.29 15.75
CA ILE A 104 -2.91 -6.92 15.30
C ILE A 104 -1.89 -6.80 16.45
N GLY A 105 -2.33 -6.40 17.64
CA GLY A 105 -1.48 -6.33 18.84
C GLY A 105 -0.98 -7.69 19.33
N SER A 106 -1.58 -8.78 18.83
CA SER A 106 -1.23 -10.17 19.16
C SER A 106 -0.63 -10.96 17.98
N ASN A 107 -0.18 -10.30 16.92
CA ASN A 107 0.49 -10.98 15.79
C ASN A 107 1.74 -11.77 16.25
N SER A 108 2.34 -11.37 17.39
CA SER A 108 3.44 -12.13 17.99
C SER A 108 3.03 -13.51 18.50
N ASP A 109 1.75 -13.72 18.82
CA ASP A 109 1.22 -14.93 19.43
C ASP A 109 0.71 -15.93 18.40
N ILE A 110 0.86 -15.64 17.10
CA ILE A 110 0.31 -16.43 16.00
C ILE A 110 0.69 -17.90 16.06
N CYS A 111 1.92 -18.24 16.48
CA CYS A 111 2.37 -19.63 16.61
C CYS A 111 1.57 -20.36 17.69
N GLU A 112 1.41 -19.75 18.87
CA GLU A 112 0.65 -20.31 19.96
C GLU A 112 -0.82 -20.53 19.57
N VAL A 113 -1.42 -19.56 18.87
CA VAL A 113 -2.79 -19.65 18.36
C VAL A 113 -2.92 -20.83 17.38
N CYS A 114 -2.00 -20.93 16.40
CA CYS A 114 -2.01 -22.05 15.43
C CYS A 114 -1.82 -23.41 16.12
N GLU A 115 -1.00 -23.50 17.17
CA GLU A 115 -0.85 -24.72 17.96
C GLU A 115 -2.14 -25.12 18.67
N LYS A 116 -2.83 -24.16 19.30
CA LYS A 116 -4.09 -24.37 20.02
C LYS A 116 -5.20 -24.83 19.08
N VAL A 117 -5.41 -24.14 17.94
CA VAL A 117 -6.45 -24.55 16.98
C VAL A 117 -6.17 -25.95 16.41
N CYS A 118 -4.89 -26.29 16.16
CA CYS A 118 -4.51 -27.63 15.73
C CYS A 118 -4.70 -28.71 16.82
N SER A 119 -4.66 -28.34 18.10
CA SER A 119 -4.94 -29.26 19.22
C SER A 119 -6.44 -29.47 19.44
N GLY A 120 -7.29 -28.74 18.72
CA GLY A 120 -8.75 -28.85 18.79
C GLY A 120 -9.43 -27.81 19.67
N GLU A 121 -8.69 -26.77 20.11
CA GLU A 121 -9.32 -25.63 20.75
C GLU A 121 -10.06 -24.79 19.69
N GLU A 122 -11.21 -24.23 20.05
CA GLU A 122 -12.09 -23.46 19.17
C GLU A 122 -12.46 -22.12 19.85
N ASN A 123 -12.96 -21.17 19.05
CA ASN A 123 -13.37 -19.85 19.52
C ASN A 123 -12.26 -19.09 20.25
N ILE A 124 -11.02 -19.21 19.79
CA ILE A 124 -9.88 -18.53 20.38
C ILE A 124 -9.93 -17.05 20.02
N LYS A 125 -9.78 -16.20 21.04
CA LYS A 125 -9.76 -14.75 20.91
C LYS A 125 -8.49 -14.21 21.56
N THR A 126 -7.65 -13.55 20.77
CA THR A 126 -6.39 -13.00 21.28
C THR A 126 -6.22 -11.55 20.80
N PHE A 127 -6.37 -10.58 21.73
CA PHE A 127 -6.29 -9.16 21.43
C PHE A 127 -5.32 -8.49 22.40
N GLY A 128 -4.13 -8.20 21.90
CA GLY A 128 -3.12 -7.43 22.60
C GLY A 128 -3.30 -5.92 22.42
N GLU A 129 -2.49 -5.15 23.12
CA GLU A 129 -2.41 -3.71 22.88
C GLU A 129 -1.78 -3.43 21.51
N LYS A 130 -2.32 -2.46 20.77
CA LYS A 130 -1.83 -2.06 19.43
C LYS A 130 -0.35 -1.66 19.43
N THR A 131 0.14 -1.16 20.55
CA THR A 131 1.55 -0.84 20.78
C THR A 131 2.46 -2.06 20.82
N CYS A 132 1.90 -3.26 20.99
CA CYS A 132 2.62 -4.53 20.96
C CYS A 132 2.76 -5.11 19.54
N LEU A 133 2.13 -4.51 18.51
CA LEU A 133 2.39 -4.92 17.13
C LEU A 133 3.89 -4.79 16.83
N PRO A 134 4.57 -5.88 16.43
CA PRO A 134 5.97 -5.84 16.08
C PRO A 134 6.21 -4.86 14.92
N LEU A 135 7.17 -3.96 15.09
CA LEU A 135 7.55 -3.03 14.02
C LEU A 135 8.59 -3.62 13.08
N ASP A 136 9.35 -4.59 13.56
CA ASP A 136 10.43 -5.28 12.87
C ASP A 136 10.42 -6.78 13.17
N GLY A 137 11.25 -7.51 12.44
CA GLY A 137 11.43 -8.94 12.59
C GLY A 137 11.93 -9.59 11.30
N LYS A 138 12.41 -10.81 11.42
CA LYS A 138 12.73 -11.64 10.27
C LYS A 138 11.48 -11.86 9.42
N ARG A 139 11.62 -11.82 8.12
CA ARG A 139 10.50 -11.90 7.16
C ARG A 139 10.67 -13.05 6.18
N MET A 140 9.57 -13.66 5.81
CA MET A 140 9.45 -14.52 4.63
C MET A 140 8.75 -13.72 3.56
N LEU A 141 9.49 -13.23 2.55
CA LEU A 141 8.92 -12.38 1.49
C LEU A 141 7.85 -13.13 0.71
N THR A 142 6.76 -12.41 0.44
CA THR A 142 5.66 -12.86 -0.44
C THR A 142 5.63 -12.07 -1.75
N THR A 143 6.48 -11.05 -1.87
CA THR A 143 6.75 -10.35 -3.13
C THR A 143 7.73 -11.15 -4.00
N PRO A 144 7.82 -10.89 -5.32
CA PRO A 144 8.94 -11.30 -6.14
C PRO A 144 10.29 -10.90 -5.52
N SER A 145 11.35 -11.63 -5.85
CA SER A 145 12.66 -11.50 -5.17
C SER A 145 13.37 -10.15 -5.41
N TYR A 146 12.97 -9.41 -6.45
CA TYR A 146 13.63 -8.17 -6.87
C TYR A 146 13.07 -6.90 -6.22
N TYR A 147 11.92 -6.95 -5.55
CA TYR A 147 11.44 -5.82 -4.75
C TYR A 147 10.88 -6.24 -3.40
N ALA A 148 10.92 -5.32 -2.45
CA ALA A 148 10.29 -5.53 -1.15
C ALA A 148 9.76 -4.21 -0.57
N TYR A 149 8.65 -4.30 0.17
CA TYR A 149 8.19 -3.21 0.99
C TYR A 149 8.99 -3.17 2.29
N ILE A 150 9.35 -1.98 2.77
CA ILE A 150 9.93 -1.78 4.10
C ILE A 150 9.09 -0.80 4.90
N LYS A 151 8.59 -1.27 6.03
CA LYS A 151 7.76 -0.46 6.93
C LYS A 151 8.66 0.34 7.87
N ILE A 152 8.64 1.67 7.79
CA ILE A 152 9.48 2.57 8.61
C ILE A 152 8.78 3.10 9.85
N GLY A 153 7.46 2.92 9.93
CA GLY A 153 6.65 3.32 11.07
C GLY A 153 5.28 2.67 11.03
N GLU A 154 4.53 2.75 12.12
CA GLU A 154 3.24 2.12 12.31
C GLU A 154 2.26 3.08 12.98
N GLY A 155 0.96 2.95 12.63
CA GLY A 155 -0.09 3.81 13.14
C GLY A 155 -0.11 5.20 12.53
N CYS A 156 -1.06 6.03 12.93
CA CYS A 156 -1.20 7.38 12.40
C CYS A 156 -1.75 8.34 13.47
N SER A 157 -1.19 9.56 13.52
CA SER A 157 -1.63 10.62 14.44
C SER A 157 -2.22 11.84 13.73
N ASN A 158 -2.59 11.74 12.44
CA ASN A 158 -3.17 12.84 11.68
C ASN A 158 -4.66 13.06 11.98
N ASN A 159 -5.37 12.02 12.47
CA ASN A 159 -6.77 12.08 12.89
C ASN A 159 -7.71 12.67 11.81
N CYS A 160 -7.50 12.30 10.53
CA CYS A 160 -8.43 12.65 9.46
C CYS A 160 -9.82 12.11 9.80
N THR A 161 -10.86 12.93 9.63
CA THR A 161 -12.22 12.62 10.13
C THR A 161 -12.86 11.41 9.44
N TYR A 162 -12.41 11.05 8.24
CA TYR A 162 -12.90 9.90 7.46
C TYR A 162 -12.14 8.60 7.75
N CYS A 163 -11.07 8.63 8.56
CA CYS A 163 -10.09 7.56 8.62
C CYS A 163 -10.17 6.75 9.91
N ALA A 164 -10.37 5.45 9.78
CA ALA A 164 -10.40 4.50 10.90
C ALA A 164 -9.00 4.03 11.37
N ILE A 165 -7.92 4.37 10.67
CA ILE A 165 -6.56 3.88 10.99
C ILE A 165 -6.11 4.17 12.43
N PRO A 166 -6.32 5.36 13.01
CA PRO A 166 -5.93 5.59 14.40
C PRO A 166 -6.61 4.65 15.39
N SER A 167 -7.87 4.28 15.12
CA SER A 167 -8.62 3.33 15.97
C SER A 167 -8.16 1.88 15.76
N ILE A 168 -7.68 1.51 14.56
CA ILE A 168 -7.21 0.16 14.23
C ILE A 168 -5.75 -0.04 14.65
N ARG A 169 -4.84 0.84 14.20
CA ARG A 169 -3.38 0.67 14.32
C ARG A 169 -2.70 1.56 15.38
N GLY A 170 -3.49 2.40 16.05
CA GLY A 170 -3.01 3.27 17.12
C GLY A 170 -2.25 4.50 16.64
N LYS A 171 -1.57 5.16 17.61
CA LYS A 171 -0.75 6.34 17.34
C LYS A 171 0.50 5.98 16.54
N TYR A 172 1.01 6.95 15.81
CA TYR A 172 2.24 6.81 15.02
C TYR A 172 3.44 6.45 15.90
N ARG A 173 4.22 5.47 15.46
CA ARG A 173 5.46 5.00 16.08
C ARG A 173 6.48 4.74 14.97
N SER A 174 7.63 5.41 15.03
CA SER A 174 8.75 5.16 14.12
C SER A 174 9.55 3.93 14.54
N ARG A 175 10.06 3.21 13.55
CA ARG A 175 11.17 2.26 13.76
C ARG A 175 12.48 3.02 13.93
N THR A 176 13.45 2.43 14.64
CA THR A 176 14.78 3.01 14.73
C THR A 176 15.49 2.93 13.37
N PRO A 177 16.33 3.93 13.03
CA PRO A 177 17.08 3.89 11.77
C PRO A 177 17.95 2.64 11.63
N GLU A 178 18.55 2.20 12.73
CA GLU A 178 19.43 1.02 12.78
C GLU A 178 18.67 -0.23 12.37
N SER A 179 17.47 -0.46 12.92
CA SER A 179 16.62 -1.61 12.57
C SER A 179 16.19 -1.58 11.10
N ILE A 180 15.85 -0.40 10.57
CA ILE A 180 15.46 -0.26 9.16
C ILE A 180 16.65 -0.55 8.24
N LEU A 181 17.84 -0.02 8.54
CA LEU A 181 19.04 -0.20 7.73
C LEU A 181 19.53 -1.66 7.75
N GLU A 182 19.43 -2.34 8.89
CA GLU A 182 19.76 -3.77 9.01
C GLU A 182 18.84 -4.63 8.16
N GLU A 183 17.52 -4.38 8.23
CA GLU A 183 16.54 -5.09 7.39
C GLU A 183 16.77 -4.78 5.90
N ALA A 184 16.94 -3.51 5.53
CA ALA A 184 17.16 -3.10 4.14
C ALA A 184 18.43 -3.75 3.55
N LYS A 185 19.50 -3.87 4.35
CA LYS A 185 20.71 -4.58 3.95
C LYS A 185 20.44 -6.07 3.76
N THR A 186 19.75 -6.71 4.69
CA THR A 186 19.38 -8.13 4.58
C THR A 186 18.56 -8.40 3.32
N LEU A 187 17.62 -7.50 2.98
CA LEU A 187 16.81 -7.59 1.76
C LEU A 187 17.68 -7.44 0.50
N ALA A 188 18.58 -6.47 0.47
CA ALA A 188 19.50 -6.26 -0.65
C ALA A 188 20.48 -7.43 -0.83
N ASP A 189 21.02 -7.96 0.26
CA ASP A 189 21.88 -9.15 0.25
C ASP A 189 21.09 -10.40 -0.25
N GLY A 190 19.77 -10.42 -0.07
CA GLY A 190 18.83 -11.43 -0.57
C GLY A 190 18.42 -11.26 -2.03
N GLY A 191 18.87 -10.19 -2.73
CA GLY A 191 18.59 -9.96 -4.15
C GLY A 191 17.55 -8.86 -4.43
N VAL A 192 16.99 -8.22 -3.41
CA VAL A 192 16.07 -7.09 -3.59
C VAL A 192 16.82 -5.91 -4.22
N LYS A 193 16.30 -5.43 -5.35
CA LYS A 193 16.84 -4.29 -6.10
C LYS A 193 15.99 -3.02 -5.95
N GLU A 194 14.68 -3.15 -5.75
CA GLU A 194 13.80 -2.02 -5.44
C GLU A 194 13.29 -2.12 -4.00
N LEU A 195 13.54 -1.06 -3.20
CA LEU A 195 13.03 -0.95 -1.83
C LEU A 195 11.89 0.07 -1.78
N ILE A 196 10.70 -0.37 -1.36
CA ILE A 196 9.51 0.49 -1.30
C ILE A 196 9.23 0.86 0.16
N VAL A 197 9.50 2.11 0.49
CA VAL A 197 9.39 2.66 1.84
C VAL A 197 7.94 3.02 2.14
N VAL A 198 7.36 2.42 3.17
CA VAL A 198 5.95 2.60 3.55
C VAL A 198 5.76 2.90 5.03
N ALA A 199 4.77 3.71 5.32
CA ALA A 199 4.12 3.92 6.62
C ALA A 199 2.69 4.43 6.34
N GLN A 200 1.90 4.73 7.35
CA GLN A 200 0.63 5.44 7.15
C GLN A 200 0.85 6.92 6.82
N ASP A 201 1.99 7.47 7.22
CA ASP A 201 2.48 8.79 6.88
C ASP A 201 4.01 8.77 6.95
N THR A 202 4.68 8.63 5.82
CA THR A 202 6.15 8.54 5.75
C THR A 202 6.82 9.86 6.06
N THR A 203 6.16 10.99 5.82
CA THR A 203 6.69 12.33 6.11
C THR A 203 6.81 12.62 7.61
N ARG A 204 6.19 11.82 8.47
CA ARG A 204 6.25 11.93 9.92
C ARG A 204 7.43 11.17 10.54
N TYR A 205 8.15 10.38 9.74
CA TYR A 205 9.20 9.51 10.26
C TYR A 205 10.21 10.25 11.13
N GLY A 206 10.44 9.70 12.32
CA GLY A 206 11.42 10.20 13.29
C GLY A 206 10.93 11.31 14.21
N GLU A 207 9.73 11.88 14.00
CA GLU A 207 9.22 12.96 14.87
C GLU A 207 9.11 12.52 16.34
N ASP A 208 8.66 11.30 16.59
CA ASP A 208 8.52 10.71 17.92
C ASP A 208 9.86 10.30 18.55
N LEU A 209 10.88 9.99 17.74
CA LEU A 209 12.22 9.61 18.20
C LEU A 209 13.13 10.81 18.42
N PHE A 210 13.07 11.82 17.53
CA PHE A 210 14.07 12.90 17.45
C PHE A 210 13.47 14.30 17.58
N GLY A 211 12.14 14.43 17.72
CA GLY A 211 11.45 15.71 17.76
C GLY A 211 11.39 16.45 16.43
N LYS A 212 11.84 15.83 15.32
CA LYS A 212 11.81 16.37 13.95
C LYS A 212 11.71 15.24 12.93
N CYS A 213 11.25 15.58 11.71
CA CYS A 213 11.28 14.65 10.59
C CYS A 213 12.72 14.19 10.30
N ALA A 214 12.91 12.87 10.19
CA ALA A 214 14.19 12.25 9.88
C ALA A 214 14.16 11.47 8.54
N LEU A 215 13.08 11.59 7.76
CA LEU A 215 12.95 10.90 6.48
C LEU A 215 14.10 11.20 5.51
N PRO A 216 14.55 12.47 5.30
CA PRO A 216 15.67 12.77 4.42
C PRO A 216 16.96 12.03 4.80
N ALA A 217 17.29 12.02 6.09
CA ALA A 217 18.48 11.35 6.59
C ALA A 217 18.41 9.82 6.43
N LEU A 218 17.20 9.24 6.66
CA LEU A 218 16.96 7.81 6.45
C LEU A 218 17.15 7.43 4.98
N LEU A 219 16.49 8.15 4.05
CA LEU A 219 16.56 7.89 2.61
C LEU A 219 18.01 8.01 2.09
N THR A 220 18.74 9.04 2.55
CA THR A 220 20.17 9.20 2.24
C THR A 220 21.02 8.02 2.76
N SER A 221 20.64 7.43 3.88
CA SER A 221 21.35 6.27 4.42
C SER A 221 20.99 4.98 3.65
N LEU A 222 19.73 4.79 3.31
CA LEU A 222 19.27 3.66 2.50
C LEU A 222 19.91 3.66 1.11
N SER A 223 20.09 4.83 0.47
CA SER A 223 20.70 4.93 -0.86
C SER A 223 22.16 4.49 -0.91
N LYS A 224 22.83 4.41 0.23
CA LYS A 224 24.23 3.91 0.32
C LYS A 224 24.33 2.39 0.37
N ILE A 225 23.19 1.69 0.50
CA ILE A 225 23.19 0.23 0.52
C ILE A 225 23.52 -0.27 -0.89
N GLU A 226 24.54 -1.14 -0.99
CA GLU A 226 24.90 -1.82 -2.22
C GLU A 226 23.80 -2.81 -2.62
N GLY A 227 23.62 -3.03 -3.93
CA GLY A 227 22.58 -3.93 -4.45
C GLY A 227 21.22 -3.27 -4.66
N LEU A 228 20.88 -2.19 -3.95
CA LEU A 228 19.68 -1.43 -4.23
C LEU A 228 19.87 -0.52 -5.45
N GLU A 229 18.97 -0.62 -6.41
CA GLU A 229 18.91 0.20 -7.61
C GLU A 229 17.86 1.32 -7.45
N TRP A 230 16.69 1.00 -6.89
CA TRP A 230 15.59 1.94 -6.69
C TRP A 230 15.11 1.98 -5.23
N ILE A 231 14.81 3.18 -4.77
CA ILE A 231 14.13 3.45 -3.52
C ILE A 231 12.87 4.26 -3.84
N ARG A 232 11.70 3.67 -3.63
CA ARG A 232 10.40 4.32 -3.81
C ARG A 232 9.83 4.69 -2.46
N VAL A 233 9.16 5.83 -2.36
CA VAL A 233 8.51 6.28 -1.11
C VAL A 233 7.03 6.51 -1.39
N LEU A 234 6.17 5.83 -0.63
CA LEU A 234 4.72 6.01 -0.73
C LEU A 234 4.17 6.74 0.51
N TYR A 235 2.96 7.27 0.39
CA TYR A 235 2.19 7.91 1.47
C TYR A 235 2.87 9.17 2.04
N LEU A 236 3.24 10.10 1.16
CA LEU A 236 3.76 11.42 1.52
C LEU A 236 2.61 12.37 1.85
N TYR A 237 2.63 12.95 3.03
CA TYR A 237 1.56 13.86 3.46
C TYR A 237 1.86 15.30 2.99
N PRO A 238 1.00 15.95 2.15
CA PRO A 238 1.35 17.20 1.48
C PRO A 238 1.72 18.33 2.44
N GLU A 239 1.02 18.43 3.57
CA GLU A 239 1.24 19.49 4.56
C GLU A 239 2.59 19.37 5.33
N ARG A 240 3.32 18.27 5.10
CA ARG A 240 4.61 17.95 5.73
C ARG A 240 5.76 17.85 4.75
N LEU A 241 5.51 18.03 3.46
CA LEU A 241 6.54 18.00 2.44
C LEU A 241 7.41 19.26 2.53
N SER A 242 8.51 19.15 3.29
CA SER A 242 9.51 20.21 3.42
C SER A 242 10.42 20.29 2.19
N ASP A 243 11.09 21.44 2.04
CA ASP A 243 12.11 21.59 1.01
C ASP A 243 13.22 20.55 1.13
N GLU A 244 13.61 20.15 2.36
CA GLU A 244 14.62 19.11 2.59
C GLU A 244 14.19 17.75 2.04
N ILE A 245 12.90 17.39 2.17
CA ILE A 245 12.38 16.15 1.58
C ILE A 245 12.45 16.25 0.05
N ILE A 246 11.94 17.33 -0.56
CA ILE A 246 11.92 17.50 -2.01
C ILE A 246 13.36 17.51 -2.57
N ASP A 247 14.29 18.21 -1.90
CA ASP A 247 15.69 18.24 -2.30
C ASP A 247 16.37 16.86 -2.18
N THR A 248 15.94 16.03 -1.25
CA THR A 248 16.44 14.65 -1.12
C THR A 248 16.03 13.79 -2.31
N PHE A 249 14.79 13.93 -2.81
CA PHE A 249 14.38 13.29 -4.05
C PHE A 249 15.15 13.82 -5.26
N ALA A 250 15.25 15.14 -5.39
CA ALA A 250 15.89 15.79 -6.54
C ALA A 250 17.39 15.47 -6.68
N ASN A 251 18.09 15.17 -5.59
CA ASN A 251 19.55 15.03 -5.57
C ASN A 251 20.05 13.61 -5.27
N ASN A 252 19.21 12.59 -5.42
CA ASN A 252 19.61 11.21 -5.13
C ASN A 252 19.12 10.26 -6.22
N ASP A 253 20.03 9.80 -7.05
CA ASP A 253 19.75 8.98 -8.24
C ASP A 253 19.08 7.63 -7.95
N LYS A 254 19.20 7.10 -6.72
CA LYS A 254 18.53 5.86 -6.31
C LYS A 254 17.09 6.08 -5.84
N ILE A 255 16.74 7.30 -5.43
CA ILE A 255 15.37 7.63 -5.05
C ILE A 255 14.61 7.95 -6.33
N VAL A 256 13.67 7.10 -6.68
CA VAL A 256 12.88 7.31 -7.91
C VAL A 256 12.06 8.59 -7.83
N ASN A 257 11.99 9.33 -8.94
CA ASN A 257 11.24 10.58 -9.06
C ASN A 257 9.72 10.33 -9.10
N TYR A 258 9.23 9.56 -8.14
CA TYR A 258 7.85 9.19 -7.97
C TYR A 258 7.38 9.62 -6.57
N MET A 259 6.41 10.50 -6.50
CA MET A 259 5.90 11.05 -5.25
C MET A 259 4.40 10.75 -5.11
N ASP A 260 4.05 9.85 -4.19
CA ASP A 260 2.67 9.53 -3.83
C ASP A 260 2.18 10.49 -2.75
N ILE A 261 1.35 11.45 -3.15
CA ILE A 261 0.89 12.58 -2.32
C ILE A 261 -0.64 12.57 -2.28
N PRO A 262 -1.28 11.84 -1.35
CA PRO A 262 -2.74 11.76 -1.25
C PRO A 262 -3.32 13.07 -0.70
N ILE A 263 -3.75 13.98 -1.59
CA ILE A 263 -4.28 15.30 -1.21
C ILE A 263 -5.72 15.23 -0.71
N GLN A 264 -6.48 14.21 -1.12
CA GLN A 264 -7.87 13.90 -0.80
C GLN A 264 -8.89 14.87 -1.42
N HIS A 265 -8.67 16.17 -1.36
CA HIS A 265 -9.49 17.24 -1.96
C HIS A 265 -8.65 18.52 -2.15
N CYS A 266 -9.13 19.50 -2.92
CA CYS A 266 -8.47 20.80 -3.05
C CYS A 266 -9.20 21.94 -2.33
N ASN A 267 -10.51 21.84 -2.14
CA ASN A 267 -11.31 22.89 -1.50
C ASN A 267 -10.98 23.00 0.00
N SER A 268 -10.69 24.23 0.46
CA SER A 268 -10.25 24.51 1.83
C SER A 268 -11.30 24.15 2.91
N ASP A 269 -12.61 24.30 2.62
CA ASP A 269 -13.64 23.98 3.58
C ASP A 269 -13.80 22.46 3.73
N ILE A 270 -13.73 21.71 2.65
CA ILE A 270 -13.75 20.25 2.67
C ILE A 270 -12.49 19.71 3.37
N LEU A 271 -11.31 20.22 3.04
CA LEU A 271 -10.08 19.83 3.72
C LEU A 271 -10.15 20.11 5.23
N ARG A 272 -10.67 21.24 5.65
CA ARG A 272 -10.89 21.56 7.07
C ARG A 272 -11.83 20.56 7.75
N ARG A 273 -12.93 20.19 7.08
CA ARG A 273 -13.88 19.19 7.59
C ARG A 273 -13.25 17.79 7.64
N MET A 274 -12.34 17.46 6.72
CA MET A 274 -11.52 16.26 6.74
C MET A 274 -10.45 16.25 7.84
N ASN A 275 -10.32 17.34 8.61
CA ASN A 275 -9.18 17.58 9.52
C ASN A 275 -7.83 17.57 8.79
N ARG A 276 -7.81 18.09 7.55
CA ARG A 276 -6.62 18.31 6.74
C ARG A 276 -6.31 19.80 6.69
N ARG A 277 -5.04 20.13 6.56
CA ARG A 277 -4.57 21.51 6.37
C ARG A 277 -4.31 21.77 4.89
N GLY A 278 -4.42 23.01 4.49
CA GLY A 278 -4.11 23.44 3.13
C GLY A 278 -5.27 24.09 2.42
N SER A 279 -4.95 24.66 1.27
CA SER A 279 -5.87 25.29 0.33
C SER A 279 -5.50 24.91 -1.10
N LYS A 280 -6.37 25.22 -2.06
CA LYS A 280 -6.07 25.05 -3.50
C LYS A 280 -4.77 25.76 -3.88
N GLU A 281 -4.56 26.98 -3.38
CA GLU A 281 -3.39 27.79 -3.67
C GLU A 281 -2.10 27.16 -3.10
N GLU A 282 -2.16 26.66 -1.86
CA GLU A 282 -1.02 26.00 -1.21
C GLU A 282 -0.66 24.69 -1.90
N LEU A 283 -1.65 23.88 -2.30
CA LEU A 283 -1.44 22.65 -3.05
C LEU A 283 -0.86 22.95 -4.45
N THR A 284 -1.40 23.97 -5.14
CA THR A 284 -0.86 24.41 -6.45
C THR A 284 0.59 24.85 -6.32
N ALA A 285 0.91 25.65 -5.31
CA ALA A 285 2.27 26.11 -5.07
C ALA A 285 3.23 24.95 -4.75
N LEU A 286 2.78 23.98 -3.95
CA LEU A 286 3.56 22.77 -3.64
C LEU A 286 3.84 21.93 -4.89
N ILE A 287 2.83 21.62 -5.70
CA ILE A 287 2.96 20.83 -6.92
C ILE A 287 3.87 21.53 -7.91
N THR A 288 3.71 22.85 -8.10
CA THR A 288 4.58 23.66 -8.97
C THR A 288 6.03 23.60 -8.51
N LYS A 289 6.29 23.81 -7.22
CA LYS A 289 7.63 23.71 -6.63
C LYS A 289 8.28 22.34 -6.86
N ILE A 290 7.51 21.26 -6.66
CA ILE A 290 8.01 19.90 -6.88
C ILE A 290 8.44 19.72 -8.33
N ARG A 291 7.62 20.13 -9.29
CA ARG A 291 7.92 20.02 -10.73
C ARG A 291 9.09 20.90 -11.17
N GLU A 292 9.25 22.07 -10.55
CA GLU A 292 10.41 22.92 -10.81
C GLU A 292 11.73 22.30 -10.32
N LYS A 293 11.70 21.62 -9.17
CA LYS A 293 12.89 20.96 -8.60
C LYS A 293 13.17 19.58 -9.22
N ILE A 294 12.13 18.88 -9.65
CA ILE A 294 12.19 17.52 -10.20
C ILE A 294 11.37 17.50 -11.51
N PRO A 295 11.95 17.91 -12.64
CA PRO A 295 11.21 18.14 -13.90
C PRO A 295 10.52 16.90 -14.46
N ASP A 296 11.04 15.68 -14.18
CA ASP A 296 10.51 14.40 -14.62
C ASP A 296 9.72 13.67 -13.53
N VAL A 297 9.31 14.38 -12.46
CA VAL A 297 8.57 13.77 -11.36
C VAL A 297 7.25 13.17 -11.83
N VAL A 298 6.98 11.98 -11.38
CA VAL A 298 5.66 11.35 -11.43
C VAL A 298 4.91 11.69 -10.14
N LEU A 299 3.81 12.42 -10.29
CA LEU A 299 2.93 12.76 -9.18
C LEU A 299 1.74 11.82 -9.15
N ARG A 300 1.70 10.99 -8.10
CA ARG A 300 0.52 10.19 -7.78
C ARG A 300 -0.28 10.85 -6.68
N THR A 301 -1.60 10.83 -6.82
CA THR A 301 -2.50 11.35 -5.78
C THR A 301 -3.71 10.46 -5.56
N THR A 302 -4.37 10.67 -4.44
CA THR A 302 -5.65 10.04 -4.10
C THR A 302 -6.65 11.12 -3.74
N LEU A 303 -7.87 11.01 -4.26
CA LEU A 303 -9.00 11.90 -4.01
C LEU A 303 -10.16 11.16 -3.38
N ILE A 304 -10.98 11.91 -2.63
CA ILE A 304 -12.25 11.44 -2.08
C ILE A 304 -13.35 12.39 -2.57
N THR A 305 -14.34 11.86 -3.27
CA THR A 305 -15.52 12.59 -3.74
C THR A 305 -16.75 12.31 -2.86
N GLY A 306 -17.66 13.28 -2.78
CA GLY A 306 -18.88 13.15 -2.01
C GLY A 306 -18.65 13.08 -0.51
N PHE A 307 -17.58 13.74 -0.02
CA PHE A 307 -17.38 13.90 1.42
C PHE A 307 -18.58 14.67 2.03
N PRO A 308 -19.01 14.37 3.27
CA PRO A 308 -20.17 15.04 3.87
C PRO A 308 -20.09 16.57 3.76
N GLY A 309 -21.14 17.16 3.17
CA GLY A 309 -21.26 18.61 2.91
C GLY A 309 -20.56 19.09 1.64
N GLU A 310 -20.00 18.22 0.81
CA GLU A 310 -19.44 18.61 -0.49
C GLU A 310 -20.57 19.09 -1.43
N THR A 311 -20.53 20.35 -1.83
CA THR A 311 -21.47 20.94 -2.79
C THR A 311 -21.04 20.67 -4.24
N GLU A 312 -21.92 21.00 -5.19
CA GLU A 312 -21.63 20.89 -6.63
C GLU A 312 -20.52 21.86 -7.05
N GLU A 313 -20.49 23.06 -6.46
CA GLU A 313 -19.45 24.04 -6.74
C GLU A 313 -18.08 23.56 -6.26
N GLN A 314 -18.03 22.94 -5.07
CA GLN A 314 -16.78 22.38 -4.51
C GLN A 314 -16.29 21.16 -5.29
N PHE A 315 -17.20 20.33 -5.77
CA PHE A 315 -16.85 19.24 -6.69
C PHE A 315 -16.35 19.78 -8.03
N SER A 316 -17.01 20.80 -8.60
CA SER A 316 -16.56 21.46 -9.83
C SER A 316 -15.16 22.05 -9.67
N GLU A 317 -14.87 22.66 -8.52
CA GLU A 317 -13.53 23.17 -8.20
C GLU A 317 -12.49 22.04 -8.18
N LEU A 318 -12.82 20.89 -7.59
CA LEU A 318 -11.94 19.71 -7.58
C LEU A 318 -11.68 19.19 -9.00
N SER A 319 -12.73 19.10 -9.83
CA SER A 319 -12.61 18.67 -11.23
C SER A 319 -11.70 19.61 -12.04
N GLU A 320 -11.87 20.93 -11.89
CA GLU A 320 -10.99 21.89 -12.57
C GLU A 320 -9.54 21.80 -12.03
N PHE A 321 -9.35 21.62 -10.73
CA PHE A 321 -8.03 21.44 -10.14
C PHE A 321 -7.28 20.23 -10.73
N VAL A 322 -7.98 19.09 -10.93
CA VAL A 322 -7.38 17.90 -11.58
C VAL A 322 -6.93 18.22 -13.00
N LYS A 323 -7.75 18.95 -13.79
CA LYS A 323 -7.39 19.37 -15.15
C LYS A 323 -6.18 20.31 -15.18
N GLU A 324 -6.09 21.21 -14.20
CA GLU A 324 -4.99 22.18 -14.07
C GLU A 324 -3.70 21.47 -13.67
N MET A 325 -3.78 20.58 -12.67
CA MET A 325 -2.60 19.94 -12.08
C MET A 325 -2.08 18.76 -12.91
N LYS A 326 -2.91 18.05 -13.67
CA LYS A 326 -2.52 16.94 -14.54
C LYS A 326 -1.62 15.94 -13.81
N PHE A 327 -2.18 15.26 -12.82
CA PHE A 327 -1.46 14.23 -12.10
C PHE A 327 -1.12 13.06 -13.04
N ASP A 328 0.06 12.49 -12.88
CA ASP A 328 0.51 11.32 -13.66
C ASP A 328 -0.29 10.08 -13.30
N ARG A 329 -0.56 9.91 -12.01
CA ARG A 329 -1.35 8.81 -11.45
C ARG A 329 -2.37 9.38 -10.48
N LEU A 330 -3.62 8.93 -10.58
CA LEU A 330 -4.69 9.41 -9.69
C LEU A 330 -5.67 8.27 -9.42
N GLY A 331 -5.94 8.01 -8.14
CA GLY A 331 -7.07 7.21 -7.69
C GLY A 331 -8.13 8.11 -7.06
N CYS A 332 -9.39 7.92 -7.44
CA CYS A 332 -10.52 8.64 -6.86
C CYS A 332 -11.51 7.65 -6.26
N PHE A 333 -11.82 7.85 -4.98
CA PHE A 333 -12.75 7.00 -4.23
C PHE A 333 -13.98 7.80 -3.83
N ALA A 334 -15.16 7.20 -3.98
CA ALA A 334 -16.35 7.71 -3.34
C ALA A 334 -16.17 7.62 -1.82
N TYR A 335 -16.58 8.67 -1.09
CA TYR A 335 -16.50 8.66 0.36
C TYR A 335 -17.24 7.44 0.94
N SER A 336 -16.53 6.66 1.74
CA SER A 336 -17.06 5.52 2.49
C SER A 336 -17.42 5.97 3.91
N GLN A 337 -18.68 5.81 4.31
CA GLN A 337 -19.15 6.17 5.64
C GLN A 337 -18.76 5.10 6.66
N GLU A 338 -17.52 5.21 7.15
CA GLU A 338 -16.93 4.21 8.05
C GLU A 338 -17.38 4.46 9.49
N GLU A 339 -18.02 3.47 10.09
CA GLU A 339 -18.46 3.51 11.48
C GLU A 339 -17.30 3.80 12.45
N GLY A 340 -17.58 4.54 13.50
CA GLY A 340 -16.58 4.96 14.48
C GLY A 340 -15.66 6.09 14.00
N THR A 341 -15.88 6.63 12.80
CA THR A 341 -15.17 7.83 12.32
C THR A 341 -16.00 9.08 12.53
N PRO A 342 -15.37 10.24 12.83
CA PRO A 342 -16.14 11.48 13.02
C PRO A 342 -16.99 11.88 11.80
N ALA A 343 -16.48 11.66 10.58
CA ALA A 343 -17.22 12.03 9.37
C ALA A 343 -18.47 11.18 9.13
N ALA A 344 -18.55 9.98 9.68
CA ALA A 344 -19.76 9.15 9.61
C ALA A 344 -20.96 9.78 10.33
N GLU A 345 -20.70 10.59 11.35
CA GLU A 345 -21.70 11.26 12.16
C GLU A 345 -22.07 12.68 11.66
N PHE A 346 -21.44 13.14 10.57
CA PHE A 346 -21.79 14.45 10.01
C PHE A 346 -23.19 14.43 9.40
N PRO A 347 -24.02 15.48 9.63
CA PRO A 347 -25.43 15.44 9.26
C PRO A 347 -25.69 15.55 7.76
N ASP A 348 -24.79 16.13 7.00
CA ASP A 348 -24.92 16.48 5.58
C ASP A 348 -24.23 15.44 4.69
N GLN A 349 -24.58 14.16 4.88
CA GLN A 349 -24.12 13.06 4.03
C GLN A 349 -24.58 13.25 2.58
N VAL A 350 -23.66 13.13 1.63
CA VAL A 350 -23.98 13.14 0.21
C VAL A 350 -24.54 11.77 -0.17
N ASP A 351 -25.55 11.77 -1.05
CA ASP A 351 -26.14 10.53 -1.56
C ASP A 351 -25.10 9.62 -2.23
N GLU A 352 -25.23 8.31 -2.01
CA GLU A 352 -24.25 7.32 -2.48
C GLU A 352 -24.08 7.32 -4.00
N GLU A 353 -25.20 7.48 -4.74
CA GLU A 353 -25.14 7.52 -6.21
C GLU A 353 -24.40 8.77 -6.68
N ILE A 354 -24.59 9.90 -6.01
CA ILE A 354 -23.87 11.15 -6.30
C ILE A 354 -22.39 11.00 -6.01
N ARG A 355 -22.02 10.37 -4.86
CA ARG A 355 -20.62 10.12 -4.50
C ARG A 355 -19.91 9.28 -5.57
N LYS A 356 -20.52 8.16 -5.99
CA LYS A 356 -19.98 7.25 -7.02
C LYS A 356 -19.85 7.96 -8.36
N LYS A 357 -20.92 8.66 -8.80
CA LYS A 357 -20.90 9.39 -10.07
C LYS A 357 -19.82 10.47 -10.13
N ARG A 358 -19.59 11.20 -9.03
CA ARG A 358 -18.49 12.18 -8.94
C ARG A 358 -17.11 11.50 -9.08
N GLY A 359 -16.92 10.35 -8.45
CA GLY A 359 -15.71 9.55 -8.59
C GLY A 359 -15.47 9.12 -10.04
N GLU A 360 -16.51 8.59 -10.71
CA GLU A 360 -16.45 8.19 -12.11
C GLU A 360 -16.07 9.36 -13.04
N ILE A 361 -16.65 10.55 -12.84
CA ILE A 361 -16.31 11.76 -13.61
C ILE A 361 -14.83 12.12 -13.46
N ILE A 362 -14.29 12.08 -12.24
CA ILE A 362 -12.86 12.36 -12.01
C ILE A 362 -11.99 11.30 -12.68
N MET A 363 -12.36 10.02 -12.59
CA MET A 363 -11.59 8.94 -13.20
C MET A 363 -11.61 8.99 -14.73
N GLU A 364 -12.76 9.28 -15.37
CA GLU A 364 -12.86 9.50 -16.80
C GLU A 364 -11.98 10.69 -17.26
N GLN A 365 -12.01 11.78 -16.48
CA GLN A 365 -11.17 12.93 -16.75
C GLN A 365 -9.68 12.59 -16.63
N GLN A 366 -9.30 11.85 -15.59
CA GLN A 366 -7.92 11.41 -15.37
C GLN A 366 -7.45 10.47 -16.49
N TYR A 367 -8.31 9.59 -16.99
CA TYR A 367 -7.98 8.73 -18.13
C TYR A 367 -7.50 9.56 -19.32
N ASN A 368 -8.23 10.63 -19.67
CA ASN A 368 -7.86 11.52 -20.79
C ASN A 368 -6.54 12.30 -20.53
N ILE A 369 -6.23 12.59 -19.26
CA ILE A 369 -4.96 13.23 -18.90
C ILE A 369 -3.83 12.22 -19.03
N PHE A 370 -4.03 11.04 -18.48
CA PHE A 370 -3.07 9.94 -18.46
C PHE A 370 -2.68 9.51 -19.89
N GLU A 371 -3.66 9.33 -20.79
CA GLU A 371 -3.44 8.98 -22.19
C GLU A 371 -2.45 9.96 -22.86
N LYS A 372 -2.66 11.27 -22.68
CA LYS A 372 -1.75 12.30 -23.22
C LYS A 372 -0.35 12.21 -22.63
N LEU A 373 -0.25 12.05 -21.28
CA LEU A 373 1.04 11.96 -20.60
C LEU A 373 1.80 10.68 -20.99
N ASN A 374 1.08 9.58 -21.29
CA ASN A 374 1.69 8.36 -21.80
C ASN A 374 2.21 8.54 -23.23
N HIS A 375 1.44 9.16 -24.11
CA HIS A 375 1.90 9.47 -25.49
C HIS A 375 3.14 10.39 -25.49
N ASP A 376 3.30 11.28 -24.52
CA ASP A 376 4.49 12.13 -24.39
C ASP A 376 5.77 11.34 -24.05
N ASN A 377 5.65 10.03 -23.77
CA ASN A 377 6.79 9.16 -23.52
C ASN A 377 7.28 8.43 -24.79
N ILE A 378 6.55 8.48 -25.89
CA ILE A 378 6.98 7.88 -27.17
C ILE A 378 8.28 8.55 -27.62
N GLY A 379 9.27 7.73 -28.01
CA GLY A 379 10.62 8.15 -28.40
C GLY A 379 11.58 8.37 -27.22
N LYS A 380 11.16 8.13 -25.97
CA LYS A 380 12.04 8.19 -24.80
C LYS A 380 12.62 6.82 -24.48
N THR A 381 13.85 6.80 -24.03
CA THR A 381 14.46 5.61 -23.40
C THR A 381 14.16 5.64 -21.91
N MET A 382 13.65 4.55 -21.37
CA MET A 382 13.33 4.39 -19.96
C MET A 382 14.01 3.17 -19.38
N ARG A 383 14.61 3.33 -18.20
CA ARG A 383 15.10 2.18 -17.44
C ARG A 383 13.92 1.42 -16.84
N CYS A 384 13.87 0.11 -17.10
CA CYS A 384 12.81 -0.82 -16.68
C CYS A 384 13.38 -1.94 -15.83
N VAL A 385 12.62 -2.39 -14.84
CA VAL A 385 12.85 -3.69 -14.20
C VAL A 385 11.98 -4.74 -14.89
N VAL A 386 12.57 -5.86 -15.25
CA VAL A 386 11.89 -7.01 -15.86
C VAL A 386 11.08 -7.73 -14.79
N GLU A 387 9.77 -7.92 -15.02
CA GLU A 387 8.88 -8.61 -14.09
C GLU A 387 8.45 -9.98 -14.58
N GLY A 388 8.61 -10.26 -15.87
CA GLY A 388 8.33 -11.57 -16.42
C GLY A 388 8.32 -11.59 -17.94
N TYR A 389 7.90 -12.74 -18.47
CA TYR A 389 7.77 -13.00 -19.90
C TYR A 389 6.40 -13.59 -20.21
N ASP A 390 5.72 -13.01 -21.22
CA ASP A 390 4.45 -13.51 -21.71
C ASP A 390 4.67 -14.31 -23.00
N GLY A 391 4.51 -15.62 -22.89
CA GLY A 391 4.68 -16.53 -24.03
C GLY A 391 3.56 -16.44 -25.11
N TYR A 392 2.46 -15.74 -24.85
CA TYR A 392 1.41 -15.53 -25.85
C TYR A 392 1.74 -14.38 -26.79
N THR A 393 2.30 -13.31 -26.25
CA THR A 393 2.69 -12.12 -27.01
C THR A 393 4.15 -12.17 -27.45
N ASP A 394 4.93 -13.15 -27.00
CA ASP A 394 6.38 -13.28 -27.24
C ASP A 394 7.13 -12.01 -26.80
N SER A 395 6.75 -11.46 -25.64
CA SER A 395 7.31 -10.23 -25.11
C SER A 395 7.57 -10.33 -23.61
N TYR A 396 8.56 -9.56 -23.15
CA TYR A 396 8.77 -9.31 -21.74
C TYR A 396 7.80 -8.23 -21.26
N TYR A 397 7.52 -8.23 -19.96
CA TYR A 397 6.84 -7.14 -19.30
C TYR A 397 7.60 -6.72 -18.05
N GLY A 398 7.38 -5.48 -17.64
CA GLY A 398 8.05 -4.91 -16.48
C GLY A 398 7.51 -3.54 -16.12
N ARG A 399 8.24 -2.83 -15.28
CA ARG A 399 7.90 -1.47 -14.83
C ARG A 399 9.05 -0.51 -15.04
N THR A 400 8.70 0.73 -15.31
CA THR A 400 9.64 1.83 -15.18
C THR A 400 9.66 2.38 -13.75
N TRP A 401 10.59 3.28 -13.46
CA TRP A 401 10.58 4.07 -12.23
C TRP A 401 9.29 4.88 -12.04
N ARG A 402 8.51 5.08 -13.11
CA ARG A 402 7.25 5.82 -13.12
C ARG A 402 6.08 5.05 -12.49
N ASP A 403 6.25 3.75 -12.22
CA ASP A 403 5.16 2.87 -11.88
C ASP A 403 5.44 2.09 -10.59
N ALA A 404 4.52 2.15 -9.64
CA ALA A 404 4.58 1.35 -8.42
C ALA A 404 4.02 -0.06 -8.70
N PRO A 405 4.59 -1.13 -8.09
CA PRO A 405 4.10 -2.50 -8.28
C PRO A 405 2.61 -2.62 -7.95
N ASP A 406 1.89 -3.40 -8.74
CA ASP A 406 0.49 -3.79 -8.52
C ASP A 406 -0.55 -2.64 -8.50
N ILE A 407 -0.10 -1.40 -8.72
CA ILE A 407 -0.95 -0.21 -8.59
C ILE A 407 -1.05 0.58 -9.89
N ASP A 408 0.07 0.72 -10.63
CA ASP A 408 0.18 1.56 -11.81
C ASP A 408 0.31 0.71 -13.08
N GLY A 409 0.62 1.33 -14.22
CA GLY A 409 0.80 0.65 -15.50
C GLY A 409 2.08 -0.16 -15.62
N SER A 410 2.20 -0.88 -16.72
CA SER A 410 3.35 -1.71 -17.08
C SER A 410 4.01 -1.25 -18.38
N VAL A 411 5.12 -1.89 -18.74
CA VAL A 411 5.77 -1.76 -20.04
C VAL A 411 5.91 -3.15 -20.63
N SER A 412 5.35 -3.35 -21.83
CA SER A 412 5.60 -4.54 -22.65
C SER A 412 6.74 -4.24 -23.64
N PHE A 413 7.71 -5.13 -23.75
CA PHE A 413 8.85 -4.88 -24.63
C PHE A 413 9.45 -6.16 -25.20
N THR A 414 10.07 -6.04 -26.37
CA THR A 414 10.83 -7.11 -27.01
C THR A 414 12.32 -6.99 -26.69
N CYS A 415 13.01 -8.12 -26.71
CA CYS A 415 14.45 -8.18 -26.48
C CYS A 415 15.08 -9.27 -27.34
N GLY A 416 16.28 -9.01 -27.92
CA GLY A 416 17.01 -9.95 -28.75
C GLY A 416 17.81 -11.01 -27.98
N TYR A 417 17.76 -11.01 -26.66
CA TYR A 417 18.44 -11.96 -25.77
C TYR A 417 17.56 -12.29 -24.56
N GLU A 418 17.92 -13.35 -23.85
CA GLU A 418 17.14 -13.81 -22.69
C GLU A 418 17.37 -12.90 -21.46
N LEU A 419 16.26 -12.55 -20.79
CA LEU A 419 16.24 -11.74 -19.58
C LEU A 419 15.64 -12.54 -18.43
N ASN A 420 16.06 -12.21 -17.22
CA ASN A 420 15.53 -12.79 -15.99
C ASN A 420 14.70 -11.74 -15.23
N GLU A 421 13.76 -12.23 -14.43
CA GLU A 421 13.02 -11.37 -13.49
C GLU A 421 13.98 -10.60 -12.58
N GLY A 422 13.73 -9.31 -12.41
CA GLY A 422 14.59 -8.40 -11.66
C GLY A 422 15.78 -7.85 -12.42
N ASP A 423 16.00 -8.19 -13.70
CA ASP A 423 17.01 -7.51 -14.52
C ASP A 423 16.56 -6.08 -14.81
N PHE A 424 17.53 -5.18 -14.94
CA PHE A 424 17.30 -3.81 -15.33
C PHE A 424 17.79 -3.57 -16.75
N VAL A 425 16.91 -3.09 -17.61
CA VAL A 425 17.16 -2.82 -19.02
C VAL A 425 16.73 -1.43 -19.43
N ASP A 426 17.32 -0.89 -20.47
CA ASP A 426 16.89 0.35 -21.08
C ASP A 426 15.97 0.03 -22.27
N VAL A 427 14.74 0.55 -22.23
CA VAL A 427 13.68 0.30 -23.22
C VAL A 427 13.36 1.60 -23.93
N GLU A 428 13.45 1.59 -25.28
CA GLU A 428 12.95 2.68 -26.09
C GLU A 428 11.45 2.49 -26.31
N ILE A 429 10.65 3.48 -25.89
CA ILE A 429 9.19 3.46 -25.98
C ILE A 429 8.79 3.92 -27.39
N PHE A 430 8.00 3.12 -28.11
CA PHE A 430 7.56 3.46 -29.45
C PHE A 430 6.03 3.48 -29.63
N ASP A 431 5.27 2.92 -28.67
CA ASP A 431 3.81 2.93 -28.71
C ASP A 431 3.21 2.91 -27.28
N VAL A 432 1.90 3.10 -27.21
CA VAL A 432 1.10 3.08 -25.96
C VAL A 432 -0.15 2.26 -26.20
N ASN A 433 -0.51 1.40 -25.26
CA ASN A 433 -1.76 0.64 -25.27
C ASN A 433 -2.51 0.88 -23.95
N GLU A 434 -3.55 1.70 -23.98
CA GLU A 434 -4.32 2.10 -22.78
C GLU A 434 -3.41 2.65 -21.67
N TYR A 435 -3.20 1.87 -20.61
CA TYR A 435 -2.37 2.26 -19.46
C TYR A 435 -0.90 1.85 -19.61
N ASP A 436 -0.57 1.01 -20.58
CA ASP A 436 0.74 0.38 -20.71
C ASP A 436 1.57 1.02 -21.83
N LEU A 437 2.87 1.03 -21.65
CA LEU A 437 3.84 1.44 -22.64
C LEU A 437 4.30 0.23 -23.44
N ILE A 438 4.68 0.45 -24.69
CA ILE A 438 5.24 -0.59 -25.57
C ILE A 438 6.59 -0.12 -26.08
N GLY A 439 7.60 -1.02 -26.02
CA GLY A 439 8.96 -0.66 -26.37
C GLY A 439 9.81 -1.83 -26.85
N GLU A 440 11.10 -1.53 -27.02
CA GLU A 440 12.14 -2.48 -27.38
C GLU A 440 13.41 -2.21 -26.56
N VAL A 441 14.09 -3.23 -26.11
CA VAL A 441 15.37 -3.10 -25.39
C VAL A 441 16.45 -2.65 -26.38
N ILE A 442 17.23 -1.61 -26.00
CA ILE A 442 18.30 -1.01 -26.81
C ILE A 442 19.69 -1.41 -26.33
#